data_a47370676d1effe0720008eed891c623
#
_entry.id   a47370676d1effe0720008eed891c623
#
_cell.length_a   1.000
_cell.length_b   1.000
_cell.length_c   1.000
_cell.angle_alpha   90.00
_cell.angle_beta   90.00
_cell.angle_gamma   90.00
#
_symmetry.space_group_name_H-M   'P 1'
#
loop_
_entity.id
_entity.type
_entity.pdbx_description
1 polymer ?
#
loop_
_entity_poly.entity_id
_entity_poly.type
_entity_poly.pdbx_seq_one_letter_code
_entity_poly.pdbx_strand_id
1 'polypeptide(L)'
;MDLLRQIVFMTQVVISALPWYGAMQLIAFVAYPLLFGVFGRLPDRGYAAAKSVGLVLVAYLVFVAAHVPTLGFEQRTVLASIIFVAIFSVFTLPHTGPYLIEFFRLRWRLCLVEELLFGGGFVAMVLLRAQVPQITYVISDFAAEKFTDFAVLNAVLCSPTFPPHDGWLSGFTLNYYYWGHFMWAMLTRFVNLAPEIGFNLGLASICGYLVLLSFSLGYNLTAKKRWGFFAVFLIVFASNIDGFLQLFGIAWEILGREIPAHRWYLGYDFWRSSRAIKNTINEFPAFSLILG
;
A
#
# COMPACT_ATOMS: atom_id res chain seq x y z
N MET A 1 28.75 5.54 -8.24
CA MET A 1 28.42 4.10 -8.41
C MET A 1 28.09 3.90 -9.88
N ASP A 2 28.71 2.93 -10.56
CA ASP A 2 28.46 2.67 -11.97
C ASP A 2 26.96 2.45 -12.26
N LEU A 3 26.45 3.02 -13.33
CA LEU A 3 25.05 2.87 -13.76
C LEU A 3 24.62 1.38 -13.78
N LEU A 4 25.49 0.50 -14.24
CA LEU A 4 25.25 -0.94 -14.28
C LEU A 4 25.03 -1.52 -12.87
N ARG A 5 25.83 -1.14 -11.89
CA ARG A 5 25.66 -1.59 -10.49
C ARG A 5 24.35 -1.09 -9.89
N GLN A 6 23.95 0.12 -10.23
CA GLN A 6 22.67 0.68 -9.78
C GLN A 6 21.48 -0.07 -10.40
N ILE A 7 21.53 -0.37 -11.69
CA ILE A 7 20.49 -1.17 -12.37
C ILE A 7 20.39 -2.56 -11.74
N VAL A 8 21.50 -3.24 -11.53
CA VAL A 8 21.55 -4.59 -10.90
C VAL A 8 20.95 -4.53 -9.49
N PHE A 9 21.33 -3.55 -8.67
CA PHE A 9 20.80 -3.36 -7.33
C PHE A 9 19.26 -3.15 -7.35
N MET A 10 18.77 -2.24 -8.19
CA MET A 10 17.33 -1.97 -8.30
C MET A 10 16.55 -3.20 -8.78
N THR A 11 17.12 -3.96 -9.71
CA THR A 11 16.52 -5.20 -10.19
C THR A 11 16.42 -6.23 -9.06
N GLN A 12 17.46 -6.39 -8.25
CA GLN A 12 17.44 -7.28 -7.08
C GLN A 12 16.39 -6.87 -6.05
N VAL A 13 16.25 -5.57 -5.78
CA VAL A 13 15.23 -5.06 -4.86
C VAL A 13 13.82 -5.41 -5.35
N VAL A 14 13.52 -5.21 -6.63
CA VAL A 14 12.22 -5.56 -7.21
C VAL A 14 11.99 -7.07 -7.14
N ILE A 15 12.99 -7.89 -7.48
CA ILE A 15 12.87 -9.36 -7.41
C ILE A 15 12.60 -9.81 -5.96
N SER A 16 13.25 -9.20 -4.97
CA SER A 16 13.03 -9.51 -3.55
C SER A 16 11.62 -9.16 -3.05
N ALA A 17 10.93 -8.24 -3.73
CA ALA A 17 9.54 -7.89 -3.42
C ALA A 17 8.51 -8.84 -4.05
N LEU A 18 8.90 -9.76 -4.95
CA LEU A 18 7.98 -10.65 -5.65
C LEU A 18 7.16 -11.57 -4.74
N PRO A 19 7.72 -12.21 -3.68
CA PRO A 19 6.92 -13.04 -2.77
C PRO A 19 5.79 -12.26 -2.10
N TRP A 20 6.07 -11.03 -1.69
CA TRP A 20 5.08 -10.13 -1.10
C TRP A 20 3.98 -9.76 -2.11
N TYR A 21 4.38 -9.33 -3.30
CA TYR A 21 3.45 -9.02 -4.38
C TYR A 21 2.60 -10.23 -4.76
N GLY A 22 3.23 -11.42 -4.87
CA GLY A 22 2.55 -12.68 -5.13
C GLY A 22 1.52 -13.04 -4.05
N ALA A 23 1.84 -12.81 -2.77
CA ALA A 23 0.90 -13.02 -1.67
C ALA A 23 -0.34 -12.12 -1.78
N MET A 24 -0.16 -10.83 -2.11
CA MET A 24 -1.28 -9.92 -2.33
C MET A 24 -2.15 -10.35 -3.52
N GLN A 25 -1.52 -10.79 -4.62
CA GLN A 25 -2.24 -11.28 -5.79
C GLN A 25 -2.98 -12.60 -5.50
N LEU A 26 -2.36 -13.50 -4.75
CA LEU A 26 -3.02 -14.75 -4.30
C LEU A 26 -4.28 -14.45 -3.49
N ILE A 27 -4.18 -13.57 -2.49
CA ILE A 27 -5.32 -13.16 -1.65
C ILE A 27 -6.43 -12.54 -2.51
N ALA A 28 -6.05 -11.63 -3.42
CA ALA A 28 -7.01 -11.00 -4.32
C ALA A 28 -7.71 -12.02 -5.23
N PHE A 29 -6.94 -12.93 -5.82
CA PHE A 29 -7.45 -13.99 -6.70
C PHE A 29 -8.41 -14.92 -5.98
N VAL A 30 -8.04 -15.35 -4.78
CA VAL A 30 -8.85 -16.23 -3.94
C VAL A 30 -10.16 -15.56 -3.50
N ALA A 31 -10.13 -14.28 -3.17
CA ALA A 31 -11.30 -13.54 -2.72
C ALA A 31 -12.21 -13.08 -3.86
N TYR A 32 -11.70 -12.97 -5.09
CA TYR A 32 -12.43 -12.34 -6.19
C TYR A 32 -13.75 -13.01 -6.56
N PRO A 33 -13.89 -14.35 -6.67
CA PRO A 33 -15.18 -14.98 -6.98
C PRO A 33 -16.29 -14.61 -5.99
N LEU A 34 -15.96 -14.53 -4.70
CA LEU A 34 -16.89 -14.09 -3.66
C LEU A 34 -17.28 -12.62 -3.85
N LEU A 35 -16.28 -11.74 -4.08
CA LEU A 35 -16.47 -10.30 -4.21
C LEU A 35 -17.12 -9.92 -5.56
N PHE A 36 -16.93 -10.72 -6.59
CA PHE A 36 -17.59 -10.55 -7.89
C PHE A 36 -19.13 -10.53 -7.76
N GLY A 37 -19.67 -11.39 -6.92
CA GLY A 37 -21.12 -11.39 -6.61
C GLY A 37 -21.54 -10.14 -5.84
N VAL A 38 -20.75 -9.73 -4.86
CA VAL A 38 -21.03 -8.55 -4.02
C VAL A 38 -20.98 -7.25 -4.85
N PHE A 39 -19.95 -7.08 -5.68
CA PHE A 39 -19.73 -5.90 -6.49
C PHE A 39 -20.31 -6.01 -7.92
N GLY A 40 -21.26 -6.90 -8.13
CA GLY A 40 -21.83 -7.22 -9.44
C GLY A 40 -22.44 -6.05 -10.20
N ARG A 41 -22.76 -4.93 -9.53
CA ARG A 41 -23.32 -3.71 -10.15
C ARG A 41 -22.24 -2.72 -10.63
N LEU A 42 -20.99 -2.88 -10.20
CA LEU A 42 -19.90 -1.99 -10.62
C LEU A 42 -19.46 -2.32 -12.05
N PRO A 43 -19.06 -1.32 -12.86
CA PRO A 43 -18.52 -1.53 -14.20
C PRO A 43 -17.28 -2.43 -14.27
N ASP A 44 -16.42 -2.43 -13.23
CA ASP A 44 -15.25 -3.30 -13.09
C ASP A 44 -15.55 -4.59 -12.32
N ARG A 45 -16.82 -4.80 -11.91
CA ARG A 45 -17.25 -5.96 -11.11
C ARG A 45 -16.41 -6.15 -9.83
N GLY A 46 -15.87 -5.07 -9.27
CA GLY A 46 -15.05 -5.09 -8.07
C GLY A 46 -13.66 -5.72 -8.25
N TYR A 47 -13.14 -5.81 -9.47
CA TYR A 47 -11.83 -6.39 -9.73
C TYR A 47 -10.71 -5.65 -8.97
N ALA A 48 -10.68 -4.32 -9.05
CA ALA A 48 -9.76 -3.51 -8.27
C ALA A 48 -9.98 -3.65 -6.76
N ALA A 49 -11.25 -3.61 -6.32
CA ALA A 49 -11.60 -3.71 -4.91
C ALA A 49 -11.23 -5.07 -4.29
N ALA A 50 -11.19 -6.15 -5.09
CA ALA A 50 -10.85 -7.48 -4.61
C ALA A 50 -9.46 -7.55 -3.96
N LYS A 51 -8.51 -6.73 -4.41
CA LYS A 51 -7.16 -6.67 -3.81
C LYS A 51 -7.19 -6.13 -2.38
N SER A 52 -7.87 -5.03 -2.15
CA SER A 52 -7.95 -4.39 -0.83
C SER A 52 -8.96 -5.09 0.08
N VAL A 53 -10.16 -5.37 -0.41
CA VAL A 53 -11.22 -6.04 0.38
C VAL A 53 -10.83 -7.47 0.70
N GLY A 54 -10.19 -8.18 -0.24
CA GLY A 54 -9.67 -9.53 0.00
C GLY A 54 -8.60 -9.54 1.11
N LEU A 55 -7.67 -8.58 1.09
CA LEU A 55 -6.68 -8.42 2.14
C LEU A 55 -7.34 -8.16 3.51
N VAL A 56 -8.29 -7.22 3.57
CA VAL A 56 -9.03 -6.90 4.79
C VAL A 56 -9.80 -8.13 5.30
N LEU A 57 -10.45 -8.89 4.41
CA LEU A 57 -11.20 -10.08 4.76
C LEU A 57 -10.30 -11.16 5.38
N VAL A 58 -9.18 -11.47 4.75
CA VAL A 58 -8.20 -12.44 5.29
C VAL A 58 -7.63 -11.94 6.61
N ALA A 59 -7.25 -10.65 6.67
CA ALA A 59 -6.73 -10.04 7.89
C ALA A 59 -7.73 -10.11 9.04
N TYR A 60 -9.02 -9.88 8.78
CA TYR A 60 -10.05 -9.99 9.80
C TYR A 60 -10.18 -11.41 10.36
N LEU A 61 -10.13 -12.42 9.48
CA LEU A 61 -10.17 -13.83 9.92
C LEU A 61 -8.95 -14.19 10.77
N VAL A 62 -7.76 -13.76 10.35
CA VAL A 62 -6.52 -13.96 11.11
C VAL A 62 -6.58 -13.23 12.45
N PHE A 63 -7.12 -12.00 12.46
CA PHE A 63 -7.29 -11.21 13.69
C PHE A 63 -8.17 -11.94 14.70
N VAL A 64 -9.33 -12.42 14.27
CA VAL A 64 -10.24 -13.20 15.14
C VAL A 64 -9.56 -14.48 15.63
N ALA A 65 -8.88 -15.22 14.74
CA ALA A 65 -8.17 -16.44 15.10
C ALA A 65 -7.02 -16.18 16.08
N ALA A 66 -6.32 -15.05 15.95
CA ALA A 66 -5.22 -14.68 16.84
C ALA A 66 -5.63 -14.42 18.30
N HIS A 67 -6.93 -14.14 18.55
CA HIS A 67 -7.48 -14.06 19.92
C HIS A 67 -7.75 -15.44 20.56
N VAL A 68 -7.66 -16.51 19.78
CA VAL A 68 -7.82 -17.88 20.28
C VAL A 68 -6.43 -18.45 20.59
N PRO A 69 -6.09 -18.72 21.88
CA PRO A 69 -4.72 -19.10 22.26
C PRO A 69 -4.17 -20.34 21.52
N THR A 70 -5.03 -21.28 21.14
CA THR A 70 -4.64 -22.49 20.42
C THR A 70 -4.33 -22.28 18.94
N LEU A 71 -4.82 -21.20 18.34
CA LEU A 71 -4.58 -20.82 16.93
C LEU A 71 -3.40 -19.87 16.81
N GLY A 72 -3.41 -18.79 17.60
CA GLY A 72 -2.36 -17.79 17.64
C GLY A 72 -2.17 -17.02 16.34
N PHE A 73 -1.27 -16.04 16.39
CA PHE A 73 -0.85 -15.28 15.22
C PHE A 73 0.37 -15.96 14.57
N GLU A 74 0.14 -16.94 13.72
CA GLU A 74 1.18 -17.75 13.09
C GLU A 74 0.97 -17.83 11.57
N GLN A 75 2.01 -18.22 10.82
CA GLN A 75 1.93 -18.41 9.37
C GLN A 75 0.83 -19.41 8.96
N ARG A 76 0.69 -20.50 9.74
CA ARG A 76 -0.37 -21.51 9.51
C ARG A 76 -1.77 -20.92 9.66
N THR A 77 -1.98 -19.98 10.59
CA THR A 77 -3.26 -19.30 10.79
C THR A 77 -3.59 -18.39 9.61
N VAL A 78 -2.60 -17.70 9.05
CA VAL A 78 -2.77 -16.92 7.83
C VAL A 78 -3.16 -17.83 6.65
N LEU A 79 -2.40 -18.91 6.44
CA LEU A 79 -2.70 -19.88 5.39
C LEU A 79 -4.09 -20.49 5.54
N ALA A 80 -4.47 -20.90 6.74
CA ALA A 80 -5.81 -21.43 7.02
C ALA A 80 -6.91 -20.41 6.70
N SER A 81 -6.70 -19.13 7.02
CA SER A 81 -7.64 -18.06 6.70
C SER A 81 -7.77 -17.83 5.18
N ILE A 82 -6.68 -17.90 4.43
CA ILE A 82 -6.70 -17.83 2.96
C ILE A 82 -7.47 -19.03 2.39
N ILE A 83 -7.21 -20.24 2.89
CA ILE A 83 -7.92 -21.47 2.47
C ILE A 83 -9.41 -21.36 2.80
N PHE A 84 -9.77 -20.82 3.97
CA PHE A 84 -11.16 -20.60 4.34
C PHE A 84 -11.86 -19.67 3.34
N VAL A 85 -11.26 -18.55 2.98
CA VAL A 85 -11.80 -17.64 1.95
C VAL A 85 -11.89 -18.35 0.60
N ALA A 86 -10.90 -19.18 0.23
CA ALA A 86 -10.91 -19.97 -1.00
C ALA A 86 -12.11 -20.92 -1.05
N ILE A 87 -12.39 -21.64 0.03
CA ILE A 87 -13.51 -22.57 0.13
C ILE A 87 -14.83 -21.82 -0.10
N PHE A 88 -15.03 -20.69 0.59
CA PHE A 88 -16.23 -19.87 0.40
C PHE A 88 -16.35 -19.33 -1.03
N SER A 89 -15.24 -18.91 -1.63
CA SER A 89 -15.21 -18.46 -3.03
C SER A 89 -15.61 -19.58 -3.99
N VAL A 90 -15.13 -20.81 -3.76
CA VAL A 90 -15.51 -21.98 -4.57
C VAL A 90 -17.01 -22.24 -4.50
N PHE A 91 -17.64 -22.09 -3.34
CA PHE A 91 -19.10 -22.24 -3.21
C PHE A 91 -19.90 -21.21 -4.01
N THR A 92 -19.32 -20.06 -4.35
CA THR A 92 -19.98 -19.05 -5.19
C THR A 92 -19.83 -19.34 -6.69
N LEU A 93 -18.84 -20.16 -7.11
CA LEU A 93 -18.52 -20.41 -8.52
C LEU A 93 -19.68 -21.00 -9.35
N PRO A 94 -20.55 -21.91 -8.84
CA PRO A 94 -21.68 -22.39 -9.63
C PRO A 94 -22.61 -21.28 -10.12
N HIS A 95 -22.69 -20.17 -9.36
CA HIS A 95 -23.55 -19.03 -9.69
C HIS A 95 -22.79 -17.91 -10.39
N THR A 96 -21.52 -17.68 -10.04
CA THR A 96 -20.71 -16.56 -10.53
C THR A 96 -19.77 -16.94 -11.67
N GLY A 97 -19.35 -18.21 -11.76
CA GLY A 97 -18.32 -18.68 -12.68
C GLY A 97 -18.56 -18.36 -14.16
N PRO A 98 -19.75 -18.65 -14.73
CA PRO A 98 -20.04 -18.32 -16.14
C PRO A 98 -19.88 -16.80 -16.41
N TYR A 99 -20.37 -15.95 -15.52
CA TYR A 99 -20.28 -14.49 -15.60
C TYR A 99 -18.85 -13.99 -15.39
N LEU A 100 -18.07 -14.67 -14.54
CA LEU A 100 -16.64 -14.39 -14.33
C LEU A 100 -15.83 -14.64 -15.62
N ILE A 101 -16.03 -15.78 -16.26
CA ILE A 101 -15.37 -16.13 -17.52
C ILE A 101 -15.74 -15.12 -18.61
N GLU A 102 -17.02 -14.78 -18.73
CA GLU A 102 -17.48 -13.78 -19.69
C GLU A 102 -16.87 -12.41 -19.39
N PHE A 103 -16.84 -11.99 -18.14
CA PHE A 103 -16.24 -10.74 -17.72
C PHE A 103 -14.76 -10.66 -18.14
N PHE A 104 -13.95 -11.67 -17.82
CA PHE A 104 -12.55 -11.70 -18.22
C PHE A 104 -12.39 -11.71 -19.76
N ARG A 105 -13.21 -12.45 -20.47
CA ARG A 105 -13.18 -12.48 -21.93
C ARG A 105 -13.47 -11.11 -22.55
N LEU A 106 -14.45 -10.37 -21.99
CA LEU A 106 -14.87 -9.08 -22.54
C LEU A 106 -14.05 -7.90 -22.00
N ARG A 107 -13.54 -8.00 -20.77
CA ARG A 107 -12.93 -6.87 -20.03
C ARG A 107 -11.44 -7.07 -19.68
N TRP A 108 -10.77 -8.05 -20.28
CA TRP A 108 -9.36 -8.34 -20.01
C TRP A 108 -8.44 -7.11 -20.11
N ARG A 109 -8.72 -6.18 -21.05
CA ARG A 109 -7.97 -4.93 -21.21
C ARG A 109 -8.17 -3.96 -20.04
N LEU A 110 -9.30 -4.03 -19.36
CA LEU A 110 -9.54 -3.26 -18.13
C LEU A 110 -8.73 -3.89 -16.98
N CYS A 111 -8.87 -5.19 -16.79
CA CYS A 111 -8.13 -5.92 -15.77
C CYS A 111 -6.61 -5.70 -15.93
N LEU A 112 -6.10 -5.74 -17.16
CA LEU A 112 -4.68 -5.46 -17.44
C LEU A 112 -4.29 -4.03 -17.03
N VAL A 113 -5.12 -3.03 -17.33
CA VAL A 113 -4.86 -1.63 -16.91
C VAL A 113 -4.82 -1.54 -15.38
N GLU A 114 -5.75 -2.17 -14.69
CA GLU A 114 -5.81 -2.17 -13.22
C GLU A 114 -4.61 -2.90 -12.60
N GLU A 115 -4.16 -4.02 -13.19
CA GLU A 115 -2.92 -4.70 -12.78
C GLU A 115 -1.68 -3.83 -12.98
N LEU A 116 -1.57 -3.20 -14.14
CA LEU A 116 -0.43 -2.32 -14.44
C LEU A 116 -0.40 -1.09 -13.53
N LEU A 117 -1.56 -0.55 -13.16
CA LEU A 117 -1.66 0.57 -12.23
C LEU A 117 -1.25 0.17 -10.82
N PHE A 118 -1.74 -0.98 -10.33
CA PHE A 118 -1.33 -1.50 -9.03
C PHE A 118 0.16 -1.84 -8.99
N GLY A 119 0.62 -2.62 -9.95
CA GLY A 119 2.02 -3.03 -10.06
C GLY A 119 2.96 -1.85 -10.29
N GLY A 120 2.56 -0.90 -11.14
CA GLY A 120 3.34 0.31 -11.40
C GLY A 120 3.50 1.19 -10.17
N GLY A 121 2.41 1.46 -9.44
CA GLY A 121 2.45 2.19 -8.18
C GLY A 121 3.28 1.49 -7.10
N PHE A 122 3.12 0.17 -6.96
CA PHE A 122 3.89 -0.65 -6.05
C PHE A 122 5.39 -0.60 -6.38
N VAL A 123 5.78 -0.90 -7.62
CA VAL A 123 7.18 -0.91 -8.06
C VAL A 123 7.81 0.48 -7.96
N ALA A 124 7.09 1.53 -8.37
CA ALA A 124 7.57 2.90 -8.25
C ALA A 124 7.95 3.24 -6.79
N MET A 125 7.09 2.87 -5.83
CA MET A 125 7.37 3.11 -4.42
C MET A 125 8.47 2.16 -3.87
N VAL A 126 8.55 0.91 -4.32
CA VAL A 126 9.67 0.00 -3.98
C VAL A 126 11.00 0.63 -4.42
N LEU A 127 11.08 1.13 -5.64
CA LEU A 127 12.30 1.77 -6.16
C LEU A 127 12.62 3.07 -5.42
N LEU A 128 11.62 3.85 -5.06
CA LEU A 128 11.78 5.06 -4.26
C LEU A 128 12.31 4.71 -2.86
N ARG A 129 11.71 3.75 -2.18
CA ARG A 129 12.14 3.30 -0.84
C ARG A 129 13.53 2.65 -0.85
N ALA A 130 13.91 2.00 -1.95
CA ALA A 130 15.25 1.43 -2.10
C ALA A 130 16.36 2.48 -2.10
N GLN A 131 16.06 3.75 -2.43
CA GLN A 131 17.03 4.84 -2.33
C GLN A 131 17.36 5.19 -0.87
N VAL A 132 16.35 5.14 0.02
CA VAL A 132 16.48 5.47 1.44
C VAL A 132 15.62 4.47 2.26
N PRO A 133 16.05 3.19 2.34
CA PRO A 133 15.25 2.14 3.01
C PRO A 133 15.32 2.23 4.53
N GLN A 134 16.22 3.05 5.05
CA GLN A 134 16.55 3.13 6.47
C GLN A 134 15.39 3.70 7.30
N ILE A 135 15.19 3.10 8.46
CA ILE A 135 14.32 3.59 9.53
C ILE A 135 15.26 4.28 10.53
N THR A 136 15.72 5.49 10.20
CA THR A 136 16.70 6.24 11.02
C THR A 136 16.29 7.69 11.22
N TYR A 137 16.83 8.32 12.27
CA TYR A 137 16.67 9.75 12.56
C TYR A 137 17.56 10.66 11.69
N VAL A 138 18.44 10.10 10.88
CA VAL A 138 19.62 10.81 10.33
C VAL A 138 19.28 11.95 9.37
N ILE A 139 18.06 12.02 8.82
CA ILE A 139 17.76 13.01 7.76
C ILE A 139 16.96 14.21 8.28
N SER A 140 16.29 14.11 9.42
CA SER A 140 15.64 15.24 10.09
C SER A 140 15.07 14.81 11.43
N ASP A 141 14.83 15.76 12.33
CA ASP A 141 14.10 15.59 13.61
C ASP A 141 12.68 15.02 13.47
N PHE A 142 12.25 14.74 12.24
CA PHE A 142 10.91 14.35 11.83
C PHE A 142 10.73 12.85 11.54
N ALA A 143 11.75 12.04 11.76
CA ALA A 143 11.65 10.58 11.59
C ALA A 143 10.95 9.87 12.77
N ALA A 144 10.52 10.61 13.80
CA ALA A 144 9.96 10.06 15.04
C ALA A 144 8.76 9.13 14.82
N GLU A 145 7.84 9.47 13.93
CA GLU A 145 6.66 8.65 13.62
C GLU A 145 7.04 7.28 13.04
N LYS A 146 8.08 7.20 12.21
CA LYS A 146 8.54 5.93 11.63
C LYS A 146 8.97 4.92 12.68
N PHE A 147 9.60 5.38 13.78
CA PHE A 147 9.98 4.49 14.87
C PHE A 147 8.79 3.97 15.62
N THR A 148 7.81 4.82 15.89
CA THR A 148 6.56 4.43 16.52
C THR A 148 5.82 3.42 15.65
N ASP A 149 5.65 3.71 14.36
CA ASP A 149 4.98 2.81 13.43
C ASP A 149 5.71 1.47 13.30
N PHE A 150 7.04 1.50 13.22
CA PHE A 150 7.85 0.29 13.16
C PHE A 150 7.82 -0.49 14.49
N ALA A 151 7.79 0.20 15.62
CA ALA A 151 7.65 -0.45 16.92
C ALA A 151 6.28 -1.10 17.08
N VAL A 152 5.19 -0.46 16.61
CA VAL A 152 3.85 -1.07 16.59
C VAL A 152 3.82 -2.32 15.69
N LEU A 153 4.43 -2.25 14.49
CA LEU A 153 4.56 -3.43 13.62
C LEU A 153 5.28 -4.58 14.33
N ASN A 154 6.41 -4.29 15.00
CA ASN A 154 7.17 -5.29 15.75
C ASN A 154 6.40 -5.81 16.96
N ALA A 155 5.70 -4.96 17.71
CA ALA A 155 4.84 -5.40 18.81
C ALA A 155 3.80 -6.42 18.36
N VAL A 156 3.16 -6.18 17.22
CA VAL A 156 2.23 -7.12 16.58
C VAL A 156 2.95 -8.41 16.17
N LEU A 157 4.11 -8.32 15.50
CA LEU A 157 4.87 -9.48 15.06
C LEU A 157 5.41 -10.33 16.23
N CYS A 158 5.79 -9.72 17.34
CA CYS A 158 6.30 -10.41 18.52
C CYS A 158 5.19 -11.00 19.39
N SER A 159 3.93 -10.63 19.18
CA SER A 159 2.81 -11.15 19.97
C SER A 159 2.27 -12.45 19.36
N PRO A 160 2.34 -13.57 20.10
CA PRO A 160 1.84 -14.85 19.62
C PRO A 160 0.31 -14.91 19.61
N THR A 161 -0.33 -14.14 20.47
CA THR A 161 -1.80 -14.03 20.61
C THR A 161 -2.19 -12.57 20.76
N PHE A 162 -3.47 -12.26 20.55
CA PHE A 162 -4.00 -10.90 20.62
C PHE A 162 -4.88 -10.69 21.86
N PRO A 163 -4.99 -9.45 22.35
CA PRO A 163 -4.36 -8.20 21.84
C PRO A 163 -2.83 -8.23 21.92
N PRO A 164 -2.11 -7.51 21.03
CA PRO A 164 -0.65 -7.46 21.05
C PRO A 164 -0.12 -6.86 22.35
N HIS A 165 1.08 -7.28 22.76
CA HIS A 165 1.77 -6.67 23.90
C HIS A 165 2.25 -5.26 23.55
N ASP A 166 2.17 -4.35 24.55
CA ASP A 166 2.72 -3.00 24.39
C ASP A 166 4.26 -3.07 24.47
N GLY A 167 4.93 -2.50 23.46
CA GLY A 167 6.40 -2.48 23.41
C GLY A 167 7.06 -1.50 24.36
N TRP A 168 6.32 -0.54 24.91
CA TRP A 168 6.82 0.49 25.84
C TRP A 168 6.35 0.27 27.28
N LEU A 169 5.17 -0.33 27.48
CA LEU A 169 4.58 -0.55 28.78
C LEU A 169 4.47 -2.05 29.07
N SER A 170 5.50 -2.59 29.72
CA SER A 170 5.57 -4.02 30.08
C SER A 170 4.38 -4.48 30.90
N GLY A 171 3.81 -5.63 30.54
CA GLY A 171 2.65 -6.23 31.21
C GLY A 171 1.29 -5.70 30.74
N PHE A 172 1.27 -4.74 29.84
CA PHE A 172 0.04 -4.21 29.24
C PHE A 172 -0.11 -4.60 27.79
N THR A 173 -1.33 -4.52 27.28
CA THR A 173 -1.64 -4.71 25.86
C THR A 173 -1.59 -3.37 25.15
N LEU A 174 -1.22 -3.42 23.86
CA LEU A 174 -1.11 -2.24 23.02
C LEU A 174 -2.47 -1.57 22.83
N ASN A 175 -2.63 -0.39 23.39
CA ASN A 175 -3.83 0.44 23.27
C ASN A 175 -3.61 1.55 22.22
N TYR A 176 -3.50 1.15 20.96
CA TYR A 176 -3.29 2.05 19.82
C TYR A 176 -3.97 1.48 18.58
N TYR A 177 -4.19 2.29 17.54
CA TYR A 177 -4.79 1.80 16.30
C TYR A 177 -3.77 1.04 15.46
N TYR A 178 -3.60 -0.22 15.74
CA TYR A 178 -2.62 -1.10 15.09
C TYR A 178 -3.16 -1.91 13.90
N TRP A 179 -4.42 -1.73 13.49
CA TRP A 179 -5.04 -2.54 12.44
C TRP A 179 -4.26 -2.48 11.11
N GLY A 180 -3.85 -1.29 10.68
CA GLY A 180 -3.03 -1.13 9.48
C GLY A 180 -1.68 -1.85 9.59
N HIS A 181 -1.00 -1.70 10.72
CA HIS A 181 0.25 -2.40 11.01
C HIS A 181 0.07 -3.92 11.06
N PHE A 182 -1.07 -4.37 11.59
CA PHE A 182 -1.41 -5.79 11.62
C PHE A 182 -1.56 -6.40 10.22
N MET A 183 -2.21 -5.71 9.29
CA MET A 183 -2.32 -6.20 7.90
C MET A 183 -0.95 -6.42 7.26
N TRP A 184 -0.01 -5.51 7.50
CA TRP A 184 1.36 -5.64 7.00
C TRP A 184 2.17 -6.67 7.78
N ALA A 185 1.99 -6.75 9.09
CA ALA A 185 2.57 -7.81 9.92
C ALA A 185 2.10 -9.21 9.48
N MET A 186 0.82 -9.34 9.13
CA MET A 186 0.26 -10.59 8.61
C MET A 186 0.95 -11.01 7.31
N LEU A 187 1.12 -10.10 6.35
CA LEU A 187 1.84 -10.40 5.11
C LEU A 187 3.31 -10.69 5.38
N THR A 188 3.98 -9.91 6.26
CA THR A 188 5.37 -10.13 6.66
C THR A 188 5.56 -11.56 7.19
N ARG A 189 4.67 -12.00 8.08
CA ARG A 189 4.67 -13.34 8.65
C ARG A 189 4.36 -14.41 7.60
N PHE A 190 3.39 -14.15 6.73
CA PHE A 190 2.98 -15.11 5.70
C PHE A 190 4.10 -15.42 4.72
N VAL A 191 4.83 -14.40 4.26
CA VAL A 191 5.93 -14.58 3.31
C VAL A 191 7.30 -14.76 4.01
N ASN A 192 7.33 -14.79 5.35
CA ASN A 192 8.53 -14.97 6.17
C ASN A 192 9.65 -13.97 5.86
N LEU A 193 9.31 -12.68 5.86
CA LEU A 193 10.27 -11.59 5.65
C LEU A 193 10.71 -10.97 6.98
N ALA A 194 11.87 -10.31 6.97
CA ALA A 194 12.30 -9.48 8.08
C ALA A 194 11.36 -8.26 8.25
N PRO A 195 11.07 -7.82 9.50
CA PRO A 195 10.13 -6.75 9.78
C PRO A 195 10.42 -5.45 9.03
N GLU A 196 11.69 -5.06 8.91
CA GLU A 196 12.12 -3.86 8.19
C GLU A 196 11.83 -3.91 6.69
N ILE A 197 11.87 -5.09 6.10
CA ILE A 197 11.49 -5.30 4.70
C ILE A 197 9.96 -5.21 4.58
N GLY A 198 9.24 -5.90 5.46
CA GLY A 198 7.77 -5.87 5.51
C GLY A 198 7.22 -4.46 5.69
N PHE A 199 7.85 -3.63 6.54
CA PHE A 199 7.49 -2.23 6.73
C PHE A 199 7.59 -1.42 5.42
N ASN A 200 8.72 -1.55 4.72
CA ASN A 200 8.93 -0.84 3.45
C ASN A 200 8.00 -1.34 2.33
N LEU A 201 7.73 -2.64 2.27
CA LEU A 201 6.81 -3.22 1.29
C LEU A 201 5.35 -2.88 1.60
N GLY A 202 5.00 -2.73 2.88
CA GLY A 202 3.70 -2.21 3.30
C GLY A 202 3.43 -0.81 2.76
N LEU A 203 4.40 0.11 2.87
CA LEU A 203 4.32 1.45 2.28
C LEU A 203 4.20 1.40 0.76
N ALA A 204 4.95 0.52 0.10
CA ALA A 204 4.84 0.33 -1.35
C ALA A 204 3.46 -0.18 -1.76
N SER A 205 2.86 -1.06 -0.96
CA SER A 205 1.50 -1.56 -1.19
C SER A 205 0.45 -0.46 -1.09
N ILE A 206 0.58 0.45 -0.11
CA ILE A 206 -0.32 1.60 0.03
C ILE A 206 -0.31 2.45 -1.25
N CYS A 207 0.88 2.71 -1.82
CA CYS A 207 0.98 3.45 -3.08
C CYS A 207 0.29 2.71 -4.24
N GLY A 208 0.52 1.40 -4.37
CA GLY A 208 -0.17 0.57 -5.36
C GLY A 208 -1.69 0.62 -5.23
N TYR A 209 -2.21 0.48 -4.00
CA TYR A 209 -3.64 0.61 -3.71
C TYR A 209 -4.18 2.01 -4.01
N LEU A 210 -3.46 3.05 -3.63
CA LEU A 210 -3.88 4.43 -3.89
C LEU A 210 -4.08 4.68 -5.38
N VAL A 211 -3.11 4.29 -6.22
CA VAL A 211 -3.20 4.42 -7.68
C VAL A 211 -4.35 3.59 -8.25
N LEU A 212 -4.42 2.33 -7.88
CA LEU A 212 -5.45 1.41 -8.38
C LEU A 212 -6.86 1.86 -8.00
N LEU A 213 -7.10 2.13 -6.71
CA LEU A 213 -8.44 2.46 -6.20
C LEU A 213 -8.90 3.84 -6.68
N SER A 214 -7.98 4.79 -6.88
CA SER A 214 -8.30 6.08 -7.51
C SER A 214 -8.80 5.88 -8.94
N PHE A 215 -8.12 5.03 -9.72
CA PHE A 215 -8.57 4.69 -11.07
C PHE A 215 -9.95 4.01 -11.05
N SER A 216 -10.09 2.99 -10.21
CA SER A 216 -11.35 2.23 -10.09
C SER A 216 -12.51 3.15 -9.70
N LEU A 217 -12.32 4.08 -8.76
CA LEU A 217 -13.33 5.05 -8.38
C LEU A 217 -13.80 5.88 -9.59
N GLY A 218 -12.89 6.53 -10.31
CA GLY A 218 -13.23 7.35 -11.47
C GLY A 218 -13.84 6.53 -12.62
N TYR A 219 -13.35 5.30 -12.82
CA TYR A 219 -13.90 4.38 -13.80
C TYR A 219 -15.31 3.90 -13.43
N ASN A 220 -15.55 3.47 -12.21
CA ASN A 220 -16.84 2.95 -11.78
C ASN A 220 -17.94 4.02 -11.76
N LEU A 221 -17.60 5.28 -11.49
CA LEU A 221 -18.55 6.38 -11.56
C LEU A 221 -18.98 6.73 -13.00
N THR A 222 -18.13 6.46 -14.00
CA THR A 222 -18.35 6.97 -15.35
C THR A 222 -18.36 5.90 -16.46
N ALA A 223 -17.91 4.69 -16.15
CA ALA A 223 -17.63 3.59 -17.08
C ALA A 223 -16.63 3.95 -18.20
N LYS A 224 -15.83 5.00 -18.03
CA LYS A 224 -14.86 5.50 -19.03
C LYS A 224 -13.45 5.57 -18.43
N LYS A 225 -12.49 4.86 -19.02
CA LYS A 225 -11.09 4.79 -18.54
C LYS A 225 -10.42 6.16 -18.40
N ARG A 226 -10.74 7.13 -19.27
CA ARG A 226 -10.20 8.49 -19.20
C ARG A 226 -10.46 9.17 -17.85
N TRP A 227 -11.63 8.95 -17.26
CA TRP A 227 -11.98 9.51 -15.98
C TRP A 227 -11.34 8.73 -14.82
N GLY A 228 -11.05 7.44 -15.00
CA GLY A 228 -10.20 6.69 -14.08
C GLY A 228 -8.80 7.28 -14.01
N PHE A 229 -8.14 7.52 -15.15
CA PHE A 229 -6.83 8.19 -15.18
C PHE A 229 -6.87 9.62 -14.63
N PHE A 230 -7.94 10.35 -14.92
CA PHE A 230 -8.12 11.70 -14.36
C PHE A 230 -8.25 11.68 -12.84
N ALA A 231 -8.96 10.69 -12.28
CA ALA A 231 -9.06 10.51 -10.83
C ALA A 231 -7.68 10.17 -10.21
N VAL A 232 -6.86 9.33 -10.87
CA VAL A 232 -5.48 9.09 -10.45
C VAL A 232 -4.69 10.40 -10.42
N PHE A 233 -4.77 11.20 -11.49
CA PHE A 233 -4.10 12.48 -11.53
C PHE A 233 -4.53 13.40 -10.37
N LEU A 234 -5.83 13.53 -10.12
CA LEU A 234 -6.33 14.39 -9.04
C LEU A 234 -5.93 13.89 -7.65
N ILE A 235 -6.05 12.58 -7.40
CA ILE A 235 -5.86 12.03 -6.04
C ILE A 235 -4.38 11.80 -5.73
N VAL A 236 -3.59 11.31 -6.70
CA VAL A 236 -2.19 10.95 -6.44
C VAL A 236 -1.26 12.14 -6.64
N PHE A 237 -1.51 12.99 -7.64
CA PHE A 237 -0.59 14.08 -8.00
C PHE A 237 -1.10 15.46 -7.59
N ALA A 238 -2.37 15.77 -7.84
CA ALA A 238 -2.90 17.11 -7.61
C ALA A 238 -3.43 17.35 -6.19
N SER A 239 -3.64 16.29 -5.39
CA SER A 239 -4.10 16.42 -4.00
C SER A 239 -3.07 17.12 -3.11
N ASN A 240 -1.81 17.10 -3.49
CA ASN A 240 -0.73 17.82 -2.83
C ASN A 240 0.03 18.68 -3.83
N ILE A 241 -0.50 19.89 -4.08
CA ILE A 241 0.07 20.85 -5.03
C ILE A 241 1.50 21.22 -4.62
N ASP A 242 1.81 21.37 -3.33
CA ASP A 242 3.14 21.73 -2.87
C ASP A 242 4.16 20.66 -3.25
N GLY A 243 3.85 19.37 -3.02
CA GLY A 243 4.73 18.28 -3.44
C GLY A 243 4.98 18.27 -4.95
N PHE A 244 3.95 18.57 -5.74
CA PHE A 244 4.08 18.67 -7.19
C PHE A 244 4.96 19.87 -7.61
N LEU A 245 4.78 21.02 -6.98
CA LEU A 245 5.60 22.22 -7.26
C LEU A 245 7.06 22.00 -6.87
N GLN A 246 7.33 21.28 -5.77
CA GLN A 246 8.70 20.90 -5.40
C GLN A 246 9.34 20.01 -6.46
N LEU A 247 8.62 19.03 -7.02
CA LEU A 247 9.15 18.19 -8.11
C LEU A 247 9.50 19.00 -9.36
N PHE A 248 8.69 20.02 -9.69
CA PHE A 248 9.01 20.93 -10.78
C PHE A 248 10.28 21.76 -10.49
N GLY A 249 10.41 22.30 -9.29
CA GLY A 249 11.61 23.02 -8.87
C GLY A 249 12.85 22.15 -8.99
N ILE A 250 12.79 20.93 -8.45
CA ILE A 250 13.91 19.97 -8.54
C ILE A 250 14.24 19.60 -9.99
N ALA A 251 13.21 19.38 -10.84
CA ALA A 251 13.44 19.10 -12.25
C ALA A 251 14.17 20.27 -12.94
N TRP A 252 13.83 21.51 -12.58
CA TRP A 252 14.51 22.71 -13.07
C TRP A 252 15.96 22.77 -12.62
N GLU A 253 16.23 22.50 -11.35
CA GLU A 253 17.60 22.46 -10.79
C GLU A 253 18.45 21.33 -11.41
N ILE A 254 17.86 20.18 -11.70
CA ILE A 254 18.54 19.09 -12.42
C ILE A 254 18.89 19.51 -13.85
N LEU A 255 17.97 20.16 -14.56
CA LEU A 255 18.21 20.69 -15.90
C LEU A 255 19.28 21.78 -15.90
N GLY A 256 19.31 22.64 -14.88
CA GLY A 256 20.37 23.63 -14.62
C GLY A 256 21.69 23.03 -14.15
N ARG A 257 21.75 21.71 -13.91
CA ARG A 257 22.90 20.99 -13.34
C ARG A 257 23.34 21.43 -11.94
N GLU A 258 22.44 22.07 -11.20
CA GLU A 258 22.68 22.49 -9.82
C GLU A 258 22.62 21.30 -8.87
N ILE A 259 21.77 20.31 -9.17
CA ILE A 259 21.67 19.06 -8.41
C ILE A 259 21.91 17.87 -9.35
N PRO A 260 22.75 16.88 -8.93
CA PRO A 260 22.88 15.63 -9.66
C PRO A 260 21.56 14.85 -9.66
N ALA A 261 21.10 14.40 -10.83
CA ALA A 261 19.82 13.70 -10.98
C ALA A 261 19.64 12.50 -10.03
N HIS A 262 20.73 11.80 -9.66
CA HIS A 262 20.68 10.67 -8.72
C HIS A 262 20.52 11.08 -7.25
N ARG A 263 20.54 12.39 -6.94
CA ARG A 263 20.37 12.97 -5.60
C ARG A 263 19.16 13.89 -5.51
N TRP A 264 18.23 13.79 -6.44
CA TRP A 264 17.01 14.62 -6.49
C TRP A 264 16.27 14.69 -5.15
N TYR A 265 16.26 13.58 -4.38
CA TYR A 265 15.59 13.48 -3.09
C TYR A 265 16.17 14.40 -2.00
N LEU A 266 17.38 14.93 -2.18
CA LEU A 266 17.98 15.88 -1.24
C LEU A 266 17.36 17.28 -1.36
N GLY A 267 16.81 17.63 -2.53
CA GLY A 267 16.09 18.87 -2.75
C GLY A 267 14.59 18.78 -2.40
N TYR A 268 14.05 17.58 -2.12
CA TYR A 268 12.63 17.39 -1.82
C TYR A 268 12.39 17.40 -0.31
N ASP A 269 11.63 18.40 0.15
CA ASP A 269 11.15 18.45 1.53
C ASP A 269 9.86 17.62 1.66
N PHE A 270 10.01 16.34 2.03
CA PHE A 270 8.89 15.42 2.25
C PHE A 270 7.93 15.88 3.34
N TRP A 271 8.41 16.72 4.25
CA TRP A 271 7.65 17.16 5.41
C TRP A 271 6.78 18.38 5.11
N ARG A 272 7.28 19.29 4.31
CA ARG A 272 6.59 20.51 3.88
C ARG A 272 5.24 20.16 3.26
N SER A 273 5.21 19.17 2.37
CA SER A 273 3.99 18.70 1.70
C SER A 273 2.96 18.10 2.66
N SER A 274 3.40 17.51 3.78
CA SER A 274 2.51 16.87 4.76
C SER A 274 2.01 17.81 5.85
N ARG A 275 2.67 18.97 6.04
CA ARG A 275 2.39 19.92 7.14
C ARG A 275 2.24 21.36 6.68
N ALA A 276 1.75 21.58 5.47
CA ALA A 276 1.51 22.92 4.92
C ALA A 276 0.66 23.84 5.82
N ILE A 277 -0.16 23.26 6.70
CA ILE A 277 -1.02 24.00 7.62
C ILE A 277 -0.25 24.67 8.76
N LYS A 278 0.93 24.16 9.14
CA LYS A 278 1.65 24.63 10.33
C LYS A 278 2.29 26.00 10.18
N ASN A 279 2.60 26.43 8.96
CA ASN A 279 3.27 27.70 8.64
C ASN A 279 2.50 28.58 7.66
N THR A 280 1.20 28.31 7.46
CA THR A 280 0.36 29.02 6.49
C THR A 280 0.26 30.51 6.70
N ILE A 281 0.39 30.99 7.94
CA ILE A 281 0.32 32.41 8.26
C ILE A 281 1.48 33.18 7.60
N ASN A 282 2.65 32.58 7.47
CA ASN A 282 3.85 33.24 6.92
C ASN A 282 4.07 32.95 5.43
N GLU A 283 3.64 31.75 4.94
CA GLU A 283 3.92 31.30 3.57
C GLU A 283 2.77 31.60 2.58
N PHE A 284 1.53 31.74 3.07
CA PHE A 284 0.36 32.04 2.27
C PHE A 284 -0.51 33.14 2.92
N PRO A 285 -0.12 34.42 2.77
CA PRO A 285 -0.87 35.54 3.37
C PRO A 285 -2.36 35.56 3.01
N ALA A 286 -2.72 35.05 1.81
CA ALA A 286 -4.13 35.01 1.39
C ALA A 286 -4.95 33.97 2.21
N PHE A 287 -4.34 32.90 2.74
CA PHE A 287 -5.04 31.91 3.58
C PHE A 287 -5.26 32.41 5.01
N SER A 288 -4.35 33.24 5.54
CA SER A 288 -4.52 33.87 6.85
C SER A 288 -5.69 34.87 6.88
N LEU A 289 -6.04 35.48 5.73
CA LEU A 289 -7.19 36.36 5.58
C LEU A 289 -8.54 35.60 5.56
N ILE A 290 -8.54 34.32 5.26
CA ILE A 290 -9.78 33.51 5.17
C ILE A 290 -10.05 32.73 6.47
N LEU A 291 -9.03 32.40 7.23
CA LEU A 291 -9.11 31.54 8.43
C LEU A 291 -8.79 32.28 9.75
N GLY A 292 -8.36 33.53 9.71
CA GLY A 292 -8.25 34.44 10.87
C GLY A 292 -9.56 35.20 11.11
#